data_9a91924cf400e6776022820a24f53b0d
#
_entry.id   9a91924cf400e6776022820a24f53b0d
#
_cell.length_a   1.000
_cell.length_b   1.000
_cell.length_c   1.000
_cell.angle_alpha   90.00
_cell.angle_beta   90.00
_cell.angle_gamma   90.00
#
_symmetry.space_group_name_H-M   'P 1'
#
loop_
_entity.id
_entity.type
_entity.pdbx_description
1 polymer ?
#
loop_
_entity_poly.entity_id
_entity_poly.type
_entity_poly.pdbx_seq_one_letter_code
_entity_poly.pdbx_strand_id
1 'polypeptide(L)'
;MRTRRITAGLLFGLIGVAWSVVMPAGAEAQSPKRGGTLRVAYGNEIAGLDFHTTAGYEMIWVATNVGCGLITITPDGKFVPDAAESWQISPDGLLYTFKLKNNVLFHDGTKVDAAAVKFNIDRIMDPATRSSVRTFYESVHSVEVLDPSTVQIRLKHPYAFMLHMLAAYRMGLVLYSPAAIQKYSPDDRKSGKPEATISCGPFRLVEWVKGNQLVMDRFEKYFEPGVPHLDRVVIRTIKDPVTQMAAFRAGEIDFIADFSIDHVDTLKSQNPNAQIMTGKETTPMVAMMKVTVPADGKPMSKNRAPHPIFGDVRVRKAVGCYGIDRREIVKIAFKGHATPWAGIIPPGTQDTVDVTALCPYDQAKAKAVLAEAGYGPQKPLTFDLLTNTEKAVFNVIATIIKEQLGRIGVTANIRLADKVSWLNTATQDGPFDMYVEDLASLLVVDQNAYLAASTASWNSVRHTDTKVDEYFARYAREIDPAKRKTIAKEFQEFSVEKLYWNTISGSPFHQIAQPWMKGYTYQAEFKVVYKNVWLDK
;
A
#
# COMPACT_ATOMS: atom_id res chain seq x y z
N MET A 1 57.50 32.22 -73.22
CA MET A 1 58.69 31.82 -72.53
C MET A 1 58.30 30.95 -71.34
N ARG A 2 58.81 29.71 -71.29
CA ARG A 2 58.29 28.59 -70.53
C ARG A 2 58.80 28.62 -69.09
N THR A 3 57.96 28.63 -68.10
CA THR A 3 58.27 28.42 -66.67
C THR A 3 57.97 26.99 -66.29
N ARG A 4 59.01 26.28 -65.84
CA ARG A 4 58.91 24.93 -65.28
C ARG A 4 58.49 24.98 -63.82
N ARG A 5 57.44 24.25 -63.47
CA ARG A 5 57.02 23.97 -62.06
C ARG A 5 57.79 22.76 -61.55
N ILE A 6 58.41 22.93 -60.38
CA ILE A 6 59.00 21.85 -59.59
C ILE A 6 57.97 21.44 -58.52
N THR A 7 57.56 20.18 -58.54
CA THR A 7 56.67 19.57 -57.54
C THR A 7 57.54 18.84 -56.52
N ALA A 8 57.50 19.29 -55.24
CA ALA A 8 58.06 18.60 -54.12
C ALA A 8 56.95 17.76 -53.45
N GLY A 9 57.13 16.45 -53.46
CA GLY A 9 56.25 15.52 -52.76
C GLY A 9 56.66 15.38 -51.28
N LEU A 10 55.72 15.64 -50.36
CA LEU A 10 55.84 15.35 -48.94
C LEU A 10 55.07 14.04 -48.65
N LEU A 11 55.82 13.00 -48.29
CA LEU A 11 55.27 11.76 -47.71
C LEU A 11 54.90 12.02 -46.24
N PHE A 12 53.59 12.02 -45.91
CA PHE A 12 53.11 11.91 -44.53
C PHE A 12 52.88 10.44 -44.18
N GLY A 13 53.72 9.92 -43.32
CA GLY A 13 53.51 8.60 -42.72
C GLY A 13 52.41 8.69 -41.65
N LEU A 14 51.28 8.04 -41.87
CA LEU A 14 50.22 7.83 -40.88
C LEU A 14 50.62 6.69 -39.94
N ILE A 15 51.04 7.04 -38.72
CA ILE A 15 51.14 6.09 -37.61
C ILE A 15 49.73 5.90 -37.04
N GLY A 16 49.07 4.82 -37.43
CA GLY A 16 47.81 4.40 -36.86
C GLY A 16 48.00 3.85 -35.43
N VAL A 17 47.69 4.63 -34.42
CA VAL A 17 47.54 4.14 -33.04
C VAL A 17 46.20 3.44 -32.94
N ALA A 18 46.20 2.11 -32.96
CA ALA A 18 45.01 1.32 -32.68
C ALA A 18 44.69 1.43 -31.18
N TRP A 19 43.68 2.23 -30.82
CA TRP A 19 43.08 2.22 -29.51
C TRP A 19 42.19 0.97 -29.40
N SER A 20 42.72 -0.06 -28.72
CA SER A 20 41.90 -1.19 -28.28
C SER A 20 40.91 -0.68 -27.21
N VAL A 21 39.68 -0.43 -27.60
CA VAL A 21 38.58 -0.21 -26.66
C VAL A 21 38.32 -1.54 -25.97
N VAL A 22 38.87 -1.72 -24.77
CA VAL A 22 38.48 -2.79 -23.87
C VAL A 22 37.07 -2.44 -23.40
N MET A 23 36.06 -2.97 -24.08
CA MET A 23 34.71 -2.97 -23.54
C MET A 23 34.74 -3.78 -22.23
N PRO A 24 34.24 -3.24 -21.11
CA PRO A 24 34.06 -4.05 -19.92
C PRO A 24 33.18 -5.24 -20.31
N ALA A 25 33.65 -6.44 -20.01
CA ALA A 25 32.89 -7.67 -20.18
C ALA A 25 31.54 -7.44 -19.49
N GLY A 26 30.45 -7.40 -20.25
CA GLY A 26 29.10 -7.28 -19.72
C GLY A 26 28.94 -8.38 -18.67
N ALA A 27 28.49 -8.03 -17.48
CA ALA A 27 28.12 -9.01 -16.47
C ALA A 27 27.12 -9.97 -17.15
N GLU A 28 27.52 -11.20 -17.40
CA GLU A 28 26.62 -12.23 -17.89
C GLU A 28 25.45 -12.27 -16.94
N ALA A 29 24.24 -12.01 -17.45
CA ALA A 29 23.02 -12.14 -16.68
C ALA A 29 22.93 -13.59 -16.23
N GLN A 30 23.16 -13.84 -14.94
CA GLN A 30 23.10 -15.19 -14.38
C GLN A 30 21.71 -15.78 -14.67
N SER A 31 21.69 -16.95 -15.30
CA SER A 31 20.43 -17.66 -15.54
C SER A 31 19.81 -18.08 -14.21
N PRO A 32 18.47 -17.92 -14.04
CA PRO A 32 17.79 -18.32 -12.80
C PRO A 32 18.04 -19.79 -12.48
N LYS A 33 18.46 -20.06 -11.25
CA LYS A 33 18.61 -21.42 -10.72
C LYS A 33 17.24 -21.94 -10.28
N ARG A 34 16.92 -23.20 -10.58
CA ARG A 34 15.69 -23.83 -10.14
C ARG A 34 15.94 -24.62 -8.86
N GLY A 35 14.96 -24.53 -7.93
CA GLY A 35 15.01 -25.25 -6.67
C GLY A 35 15.25 -24.36 -5.44
N GLY A 36 15.31 -24.99 -4.29
CA GLY A 36 15.60 -24.36 -3.01
C GLY A 36 14.40 -23.80 -2.27
N THR A 37 14.63 -23.48 -0.98
CA THR A 37 13.64 -22.93 -0.06
C THR A 37 14.00 -21.50 0.29
N LEU A 38 13.09 -20.55 0.00
CA LEU A 38 13.18 -19.17 0.46
C LEU A 38 12.61 -19.07 1.88
N ARG A 39 13.39 -18.54 2.81
CA ARG A 39 13.00 -18.33 4.21
C ARG A 39 12.77 -16.84 4.44
N VAL A 40 11.53 -16.49 4.78
CA VAL A 40 11.06 -15.12 4.93
C VAL A 40 10.74 -14.84 6.40
N ALA A 41 11.19 -13.71 6.94
CA ALA A 41 10.71 -13.18 8.21
C ALA A 41 9.61 -12.15 7.99
N TYR A 42 8.59 -12.23 8.83
CA TYR A 42 7.49 -11.28 8.88
C TYR A 42 7.12 -10.91 10.32
N GLY A 43 6.90 -9.59 10.57
CA GLY A 43 6.63 -9.07 11.91
C GLY A 43 5.21 -9.25 12.41
N ASN A 44 4.24 -9.35 11.49
CA ASN A 44 2.83 -9.39 11.85
C ASN A 44 2.21 -10.77 11.63
N GLU A 45 1.09 -11.03 12.27
CA GLU A 45 0.37 -12.28 12.10
C GLU A 45 -0.67 -12.19 11.00
N ILE A 46 -0.78 -13.25 10.18
CA ILE A 46 -1.79 -13.36 9.13
C ILE A 46 -3.14 -13.64 9.79
N ALA A 47 -4.13 -12.76 9.56
CA ALA A 47 -5.44 -12.83 10.21
C ALA A 47 -6.33 -13.98 9.70
N GLY A 48 -6.14 -14.40 8.45
CA GLY A 48 -6.92 -15.46 7.80
C GLY A 48 -6.57 -15.62 6.33
N LEU A 49 -7.01 -16.71 5.70
CA LEU A 49 -6.68 -17.04 4.31
C LEU A 49 -7.93 -17.11 3.39
N ASP A 50 -9.06 -16.59 3.83
CA ASP A 50 -10.17 -16.29 2.91
C ASP A 50 -10.07 -14.82 2.47
N PHE A 51 -9.45 -14.60 1.30
CA PHE A 51 -9.13 -13.26 0.78
C PHE A 51 -10.36 -12.44 0.37
N HIS A 52 -11.56 -13.04 0.33
CA HIS A 52 -12.80 -12.29 0.12
C HIS A 52 -13.41 -11.77 1.43
N THR A 53 -13.13 -12.40 2.56
CA THR A 53 -13.78 -12.08 3.85
C THR A 53 -12.82 -11.54 4.91
N THR A 54 -11.52 -11.72 4.72
CA THR A 54 -10.50 -11.24 5.65
C THR A 54 -9.90 -9.95 5.12
N ALA A 55 -9.89 -8.91 5.95
CA ALA A 55 -9.16 -7.67 5.68
C ALA A 55 -7.85 -7.67 6.45
N GLY A 56 -6.74 -7.23 5.83
CA GLY A 56 -5.44 -7.11 6.46
C GLY A 56 -4.34 -6.94 5.41
N TYR A 57 -3.23 -6.30 5.78
CA TYR A 57 -2.08 -6.18 4.89
C TYR A 57 -1.39 -7.51 4.68
N GLU A 58 -1.35 -8.28 5.74
CA GLU A 58 -0.62 -9.54 5.87
C GLU A 58 -1.10 -10.58 4.86
N MET A 59 -2.39 -10.51 4.49
CA MET A 59 -2.97 -11.41 3.48
C MET A 59 -2.36 -11.24 2.10
N ILE A 60 -1.97 -10.02 1.73
CA ILE A 60 -1.44 -9.69 0.40
C ILE A 60 -0.27 -10.60 0.04
N TRP A 61 0.58 -10.93 1.01
CA TRP A 61 1.80 -11.70 0.79
C TRP A 61 1.51 -13.17 0.48
N VAL A 62 0.40 -13.67 0.99
CA VAL A 62 -0.09 -15.01 0.64
C VAL A 62 -0.93 -14.95 -0.63
N ALA A 63 -1.88 -14.00 -0.70
CA ALA A 63 -2.80 -13.84 -1.82
C ALA A 63 -2.10 -13.70 -3.18
N THR A 64 -1.00 -12.94 -3.23
CA THR A 64 -0.24 -12.70 -4.47
C THR A 64 0.67 -13.86 -4.88
N ASN A 65 0.86 -14.85 -4.03
CA ASN A 65 1.67 -16.03 -4.31
C ASN A 65 0.84 -17.32 -4.44
N VAL A 66 -0.25 -17.43 -3.67
CA VAL A 66 -1.19 -18.58 -3.75
C VAL A 66 -2.32 -18.29 -4.75
N GLY A 67 -2.69 -17.02 -4.91
CA GLY A 67 -3.81 -16.59 -5.76
C GLY A 67 -3.39 -16.16 -7.15
N CYS A 68 -4.39 -16.11 -8.03
CA CYS A 68 -4.35 -15.40 -9.31
C CYS A 68 -5.60 -14.51 -9.44
N GLY A 69 -5.51 -13.46 -10.25
CA GLY A 69 -6.63 -12.62 -10.68
C GLY A 69 -6.90 -12.79 -12.17
N LEU A 70 -7.77 -11.96 -12.73
CA LEU A 70 -7.89 -11.86 -14.19
C LEU A 70 -6.64 -11.22 -14.79
N ILE A 71 -6.14 -10.19 -14.12
CA ILE A 71 -4.95 -9.42 -14.49
C ILE A 71 -4.06 -9.26 -13.26
N THR A 72 -2.84 -8.76 -13.45
CA THR A 72 -1.95 -8.35 -12.37
C THR A 72 -1.38 -6.96 -12.64
N ILE A 73 -0.80 -6.35 -11.61
CA ILE A 73 -0.20 -5.02 -11.68
C ILE A 73 1.31 -5.17 -11.54
N THR A 74 2.05 -4.61 -12.48
CA THR A 74 3.52 -4.58 -12.48
C THR A 74 4.06 -3.55 -11.47
N PRO A 75 5.36 -3.61 -11.09
CA PRO A 75 5.98 -2.63 -10.19
C PRO A 75 5.86 -1.17 -10.64
N ASP A 76 5.79 -0.93 -11.96
CA ASP A 76 5.59 0.39 -12.56
C ASP A 76 4.11 0.78 -12.71
N GLY A 77 3.18 -0.05 -12.19
CA GLY A 77 1.74 0.25 -12.11
C GLY A 77 0.94 -0.09 -13.37
N LYS A 78 1.50 -0.85 -14.32
CA LYS A 78 0.79 -1.27 -15.53
C LYS A 78 -0.01 -2.53 -15.28
N PHE A 79 -1.20 -2.60 -15.90
CA PHE A 79 -1.97 -3.83 -15.94
C PHE A 79 -1.44 -4.77 -17.01
N VAL A 80 -1.25 -6.03 -16.64
CA VAL A 80 -0.79 -7.08 -17.55
C VAL A 80 -1.64 -8.34 -17.35
N PRO A 81 -1.73 -9.23 -18.37
CA PRO A 81 -2.43 -10.50 -18.26
C PRO A 81 -1.99 -11.35 -17.07
N ASP A 82 -2.98 -11.98 -16.38
CA ASP A 82 -2.75 -13.05 -15.40
C ASP A 82 -3.55 -14.29 -15.83
N ALA A 83 -4.69 -14.64 -15.25
CA ALA A 83 -5.55 -15.70 -15.75
C ALA A 83 -6.23 -15.33 -17.08
N ALA A 84 -6.52 -14.05 -17.32
CA ALA A 84 -6.94 -13.58 -18.63
C ALA A 84 -5.74 -13.48 -19.60
N GLU A 85 -5.99 -13.79 -20.87
CA GLU A 85 -5.06 -13.59 -21.98
C GLU A 85 -5.11 -12.13 -22.46
N SER A 86 -6.32 -11.57 -22.51
CA SER A 86 -6.58 -10.20 -22.98
C SER A 86 -7.90 -9.68 -22.42
N TRP A 87 -8.11 -8.38 -22.54
CA TRP A 87 -9.40 -7.76 -22.20
C TRP A 87 -9.70 -6.57 -23.11
N GLN A 88 -10.98 -6.23 -23.17
CA GLN A 88 -11.49 -5.04 -23.86
C GLN A 88 -12.44 -4.27 -22.95
N ILE A 89 -12.42 -2.96 -23.06
CA ILE A 89 -13.30 -2.05 -22.32
C ILE A 89 -14.09 -1.24 -23.34
N SER A 90 -15.41 -1.17 -23.20
CA SER A 90 -16.23 -0.33 -24.06
C SER A 90 -15.89 1.16 -23.89
N PRO A 91 -16.10 1.99 -24.93
CA PRO A 91 -15.74 3.44 -24.87
C PRO A 91 -16.42 4.21 -23.73
N ASP A 92 -17.60 3.74 -23.29
CA ASP A 92 -18.35 4.32 -22.15
C ASP A 92 -17.86 3.81 -20.78
N GLY A 93 -16.89 2.88 -20.75
CA GLY A 93 -16.36 2.29 -19.53
C GLY A 93 -17.32 1.39 -18.77
N LEU A 94 -18.40 0.92 -19.41
CA LEU A 94 -19.44 0.12 -18.76
C LEU A 94 -19.31 -1.39 -18.98
N LEU A 95 -18.59 -1.82 -20.03
CA LEU A 95 -18.43 -3.24 -20.35
C LEU A 95 -16.95 -3.62 -20.34
N TYR A 96 -16.64 -4.66 -19.59
CA TYR A 96 -15.29 -5.24 -19.49
C TYR A 96 -15.40 -6.70 -19.96
N THR A 97 -14.82 -7.03 -21.11
CA THR A 97 -14.82 -8.38 -21.66
C THR A 97 -13.42 -8.98 -21.55
N PHE A 98 -13.30 -10.09 -20.85
CA PHE A 98 -12.04 -10.80 -20.63
C PHE A 98 -12.04 -12.13 -21.37
N LYS A 99 -10.95 -12.39 -22.11
CA LYS A 99 -10.64 -13.69 -22.67
C LYS A 99 -9.66 -14.42 -21.75
N LEU A 100 -10.02 -15.62 -21.31
CA LEU A 100 -9.20 -16.41 -20.39
C LEU A 100 -8.20 -17.28 -21.15
N LYS A 101 -7.03 -17.49 -20.54
CA LYS A 101 -6.07 -18.51 -21.01
C LYS A 101 -6.67 -19.90 -20.85
N ASN A 102 -6.39 -20.80 -21.76
CA ASN A 102 -6.94 -22.16 -21.75
C ASN A 102 -6.19 -23.15 -20.85
N ASN A 103 -5.02 -22.76 -20.35
CA ASN A 103 -4.10 -23.60 -19.56
C ASN A 103 -4.05 -23.23 -18.08
N VAL A 104 -4.92 -22.35 -17.58
CA VAL A 104 -4.95 -22.00 -16.16
C VAL A 104 -5.72 -23.04 -15.37
N LEU A 105 -5.05 -23.60 -14.35
CA LEU A 105 -5.64 -24.58 -13.44
C LEU A 105 -5.63 -24.06 -12.00
N PHE A 106 -6.65 -24.39 -11.25
CA PHE A 106 -6.61 -24.32 -9.80
C PHE A 106 -5.65 -25.39 -9.25
N HIS A 107 -5.21 -25.22 -8.00
CA HIS A 107 -4.31 -26.19 -7.34
C HIS A 107 -4.91 -27.58 -7.16
N ASP A 108 -6.23 -27.72 -7.24
CA ASP A 108 -6.94 -29.02 -7.27
C ASP A 108 -7.01 -29.66 -8.66
N GLY A 109 -6.46 -28.99 -9.67
CA GLY A 109 -6.45 -29.44 -11.07
C GLY A 109 -7.69 -29.10 -11.86
N THR A 110 -8.71 -28.48 -11.29
CA THR A 110 -9.88 -27.98 -12.04
C THR A 110 -9.49 -26.73 -12.85
N LYS A 111 -10.22 -26.48 -13.95
CA LYS A 111 -9.93 -25.33 -14.83
C LYS A 111 -10.42 -24.01 -14.24
N VAL A 112 -9.67 -22.95 -14.50
CA VAL A 112 -10.15 -21.59 -14.35
C VAL A 112 -10.87 -21.19 -15.63
N ASP A 113 -12.20 -21.25 -15.61
CA ASP A 113 -13.07 -20.90 -16.71
C ASP A 113 -13.94 -19.66 -16.39
N ALA A 114 -14.73 -19.21 -17.34
CA ALA A 114 -15.59 -18.04 -17.17
C ALA A 114 -16.66 -18.24 -16.07
N ALA A 115 -17.11 -19.49 -15.87
CA ALA A 115 -18.05 -19.81 -14.80
C ALA A 115 -17.40 -19.68 -13.42
N ALA A 116 -16.13 -20.08 -13.28
CA ALA A 116 -15.36 -19.91 -12.05
C ALA A 116 -15.13 -18.42 -11.74
N VAL A 117 -14.84 -17.60 -12.75
CA VAL A 117 -14.70 -16.14 -12.58
C VAL A 117 -16.01 -15.52 -12.09
N LYS A 118 -17.13 -15.84 -12.76
CA LYS A 118 -18.47 -15.39 -12.35
C LYS A 118 -18.77 -15.80 -10.91
N PHE A 119 -18.54 -17.06 -10.56
CA PHE A 119 -18.75 -17.58 -9.21
C PHE A 119 -18.01 -16.74 -8.15
N ASN A 120 -16.76 -16.37 -8.39
CA ASN A 120 -15.94 -15.63 -7.43
C ASN A 120 -16.44 -14.19 -7.26
N ILE A 121 -16.82 -13.50 -8.34
CA ILE A 121 -17.37 -12.15 -8.27
C ILE A 121 -18.75 -12.17 -7.59
N ASP A 122 -19.63 -13.11 -7.97
CA ASP A 122 -20.94 -13.27 -7.34
C ASP A 122 -20.81 -13.54 -5.83
N ARG A 123 -19.83 -14.38 -5.44
CA ARG A 123 -19.52 -14.64 -4.03
C ARG A 123 -19.11 -13.36 -3.29
N ILE A 124 -18.28 -12.51 -3.88
CA ILE A 124 -17.88 -11.23 -3.26
C ILE A 124 -19.11 -10.33 -3.08
N MET A 125 -20.01 -10.32 -4.06
CA MET A 125 -21.21 -9.46 -4.05
C MET A 125 -22.33 -9.99 -3.18
N ASP A 126 -22.38 -11.29 -2.88
CA ASP A 126 -23.39 -11.90 -2.02
C ASP A 126 -23.28 -11.38 -0.58
N PRO A 127 -24.35 -10.76 -0.03
CA PRO A 127 -24.38 -10.33 1.36
C PRO A 127 -24.10 -11.42 2.38
N ALA A 128 -24.47 -12.67 2.08
CA ALA A 128 -24.26 -13.83 2.95
C ALA A 128 -22.76 -14.16 3.13
N THR A 129 -21.93 -13.84 2.16
CA THR A 129 -20.46 -14.00 2.23
C THR A 129 -19.83 -13.08 3.26
N ARG A 130 -20.47 -11.94 3.59
CA ARG A 130 -19.90 -10.88 4.44
C ARG A 130 -18.51 -10.45 3.96
N SER A 131 -18.38 -10.28 2.64
CA SER A 131 -17.13 -9.91 2.02
C SER A 131 -16.64 -8.55 2.54
N SER A 132 -15.37 -8.51 2.98
CA SER A 132 -14.71 -7.27 3.42
C SER A 132 -14.38 -6.31 2.27
N VAL A 133 -14.43 -6.81 1.02
CA VAL A 133 -14.13 -6.05 -0.20
C VAL A 133 -15.37 -5.74 -1.04
N ARG A 134 -16.56 -6.12 -0.59
CA ARG A 134 -17.81 -5.99 -1.35
C ARG A 134 -18.08 -4.56 -1.84
N THR A 135 -17.78 -3.56 -1.03
CA THR A 135 -18.03 -2.14 -1.37
C THR A 135 -17.29 -1.71 -2.63
N PHE A 136 -16.13 -2.31 -2.93
CA PHE A 136 -15.37 -2.02 -4.15
C PHE A 136 -15.97 -2.66 -5.42
N TYR A 137 -16.95 -3.55 -5.27
CA TYR A 137 -17.66 -4.20 -6.37
C TYR A 137 -19.09 -3.68 -6.54
N GLU A 138 -19.52 -2.67 -5.79
CA GLU A 138 -20.88 -2.12 -5.87
C GLU A 138 -21.23 -1.51 -7.23
N SER A 139 -20.22 -1.08 -8.00
CA SER A 139 -20.39 -0.65 -9.38
C SER A 139 -20.76 -1.78 -10.34
N VAL A 140 -20.49 -3.04 -9.99
CA VAL A 140 -20.83 -4.21 -10.84
C VAL A 140 -22.34 -4.38 -10.87
N HIS A 141 -22.91 -4.46 -12.10
CA HIS A 141 -24.31 -4.76 -12.34
C HIS A 141 -24.53 -6.26 -12.55
N SER A 142 -23.77 -6.87 -13.46
CA SER A 142 -23.85 -8.29 -13.76
C SER A 142 -22.51 -8.84 -14.23
N VAL A 143 -22.36 -10.15 -14.10
CA VAL A 143 -21.27 -10.94 -14.69
C VAL A 143 -21.88 -12.02 -15.57
N GLU A 144 -21.53 -12.03 -16.84
CA GLU A 144 -22.09 -12.93 -17.85
C GLU A 144 -21.00 -13.86 -18.42
N VAL A 145 -21.33 -15.12 -18.55
CA VAL A 145 -20.50 -16.14 -19.21
C VAL A 145 -20.93 -16.18 -20.67
N LEU A 146 -20.11 -15.64 -21.56
CA LEU A 146 -20.41 -15.65 -23.01
C LEU A 146 -20.06 -16.99 -23.63
N ASP A 147 -18.96 -17.59 -23.23
CA ASP A 147 -18.50 -18.93 -23.53
C ASP A 147 -17.55 -19.42 -22.41
N PRO A 148 -17.11 -20.70 -22.41
CA PRO A 148 -16.24 -21.21 -21.33
C PRO A 148 -14.94 -20.43 -21.11
N SER A 149 -14.47 -19.64 -22.07
CA SER A 149 -13.24 -18.87 -22.03
C SER A 149 -13.47 -17.35 -22.02
N THR A 150 -14.73 -16.89 -22.09
CA THR A 150 -15.02 -15.45 -22.20
C THR A 150 -16.04 -15.03 -21.15
N VAL A 151 -15.65 -14.10 -20.29
CA VAL A 151 -16.50 -13.49 -19.27
C VAL A 151 -16.67 -12.01 -19.55
N GLN A 152 -17.89 -11.51 -19.38
CA GLN A 152 -18.21 -10.09 -19.50
C GLN A 152 -18.72 -9.55 -18.16
N ILE A 153 -18.16 -8.43 -17.74
CA ILE A 153 -18.56 -7.71 -16.51
C ILE A 153 -19.21 -6.40 -16.96
N ARG A 154 -20.47 -6.20 -16.58
CA ARG A 154 -21.22 -4.97 -16.82
C ARG A 154 -21.27 -4.13 -15.55
N LEU A 155 -20.99 -2.83 -15.68
CA LEU A 155 -21.07 -1.88 -14.59
C LEU A 155 -22.37 -1.08 -14.65
N LYS A 156 -22.85 -0.60 -13.49
CA LYS A 156 -23.98 0.34 -13.33
C LYS A 156 -23.61 1.76 -13.76
N HIS A 157 -22.35 2.13 -13.58
CA HIS A 157 -21.76 3.40 -13.94
C HIS A 157 -20.25 3.19 -14.17
N PRO A 158 -19.55 4.06 -14.90
CA PRO A 158 -18.11 3.96 -15.07
C PRO A 158 -17.40 3.94 -13.72
N TYR A 159 -16.37 3.09 -13.60
CA TYR A 159 -15.55 2.99 -12.41
C TYR A 159 -14.08 2.87 -12.79
N ALA A 160 -13.32 3.95 -12.59
CA ALA A 160 -11.94 4.08 -13.05
C ALA A 160 -10.99 3.02 -12.48
N PHE A 161 -11.35 2.42 -11.34
CA PHE A 161 -10.51 1.45 -10.63
C PHE A 161 -10.95 0.00 -10.81
N MET A 162 -11.87 -0.27 -11.75
CA MET A 162 -12.36 -1.64 -11.96
C MET A 162 -11.22 -2.62 -12.29
N LEU A 163 -10.24 -2.21 -13.09
CA LEU A 163 -9.07 -3.07 -13.37
C LEU A 163 -8.26 -3.36 -12.10
N HIS A 164 -8.13 -2.43 -11.17
CA HIS A 164 -7.49 -2.69 -9.89
C HIS A 164 -8.25 -3.75 -9.09
N MET A 165 -9.58 -3.71 -9.12
CA MET A 165 -10.41 -4.69 -8.42
C MET A 165 -10.36 -6.08 -9.05
N LEU A 166 -9.96 -6.20 -10.30
CA LEU A 166 -9.85 -7.48 -11.03
C LEU A 166 -8.43 -8.08 -11.00
N ALA A 167 -7.49 -7.40 -10.38
CA ALA A 167 -6.13 -7.89 -10.15
C ALA A 167 -6.02 -8.63 -8.81
N ALA A 168 -5.18 -9.68 -8.74
CA ALA A 168 -4.92 -10.39 -7.50
C ALA A 168 -4.07 -9.54 -6.55
N TYR A 169 -4.73 -8.87 -5.62
CA TYR A 169 -4.08 -8.12 -4.54
C TYR A 169 -5.06 -7.88 -3.38
N ARG A 170 -4.71 -7.03 -2.39
CA ARG A 170 -5.42 -6.87 -1.11
C ARG A 170 -6.93 -6.66 -1.22
N MET A 171 -7.38 -5.78 -2.11
CA MET A 171 -8.80 -5.45 -2.31
C MET A 171 -9.34 -6.03 -3.62
N GLY A 172 -8.48 -6.77 -4.34
CA GLY A 172 -8.79 -7.26 -5.66
C GLY A 172 -9.32 -8.69 -5.68
N LEU A 173 -9.57 -9.15 -6.89
CA LEU A 173 -10.09 -10.48 -7.16
C LEU A 173 -8.99 -11.53 -6.97
N VAL A 174 -9.17 -12.40 -5.99
CA VAL A 174 -8.45 -13.66 -5.92
C VAL A 174 -9.41 -14.78 -6.31
N LEU A 175 -9.07 -15.53 -7.35
CA LEU A 175 -9.91 -16.61 -7.84
C LEU A 175 -9.73 -17.85 -6.97
N TYR A 176 -10.82 -18.35 -6.39
CA TYR A 176 -10.89 -19.62 -5.68
C TYR A 176 -11.55 -20.69 -6.53
N SER A 177 -11.13 -21.94 -6.34
CA SER A 177 -11.84 -23.10 -6.89
C SER A 177 -13.28 -23.14 -6.37
N PRO A 178 -14.31 -23.07 -7.24
CA PRO A 178 -15.70 -23.22 -6.82
C PRO A 178 -15.95 -24.53 -6.05
N ALA A 179 -15.30 -25.62 -6.46
CA ALA A 179 -15.41 -26.92 -5.78
C ALA A 179 -14.89 -26.87 -4.34
N ALA A 180 -13.75 -26.20 -4.10
CA ALA A 180 -13.22 -26.02 -2.75
C ALA A 180 -14.12 -25.12 -1.89
N ILE A 181 -14.64 -24.01 -2.45
CA ILE A 181 -15.55 -23.12 -1.73
C ILE A 181 -16.85 -23.84 -1.31
N GLN A 182 -17.39 -24.69 -2.16
CA GLN A 182 -18.62 -25.45 -1.88
C GLN A 182 -18.39 -26.59 -0.88
N LYS A 183 -17.22 -27.22 -0.91
CA LYS A 183 -16.90 -28.38 -0.08
C LYS A 183 -16.51 -28.00 1.36
N TYR A 184 -15.77 -26.90 1.55
CA TYR A 184 -15.20 -26.51 2.84
C TYR A 184 -15.92 -25.30 3.44
N SER A 185 -16.03 -25.28 4.77
CA SER A 185 -16.67 -24.20 5.51
C SER A 185 -15.86 -22.89 5.48
N PRO A 186 -16.48 -21.73 5.77
CA PRO A 186 -15.73 -20.48 5.98
C PRO A 186 -14.66 -20.59 7.09
N ASP A 187 -14.93 -21.40 8.15
CA ASP A 187 -13.99 -21.58 9.26
C ASP A 187 -12.78 -22.43 8.83
N ASP A 188 -12.95 -23.44 7.97
CA ASP A 188 -11.84 -24.17 7.36
C ASP A 188 -10.89 -23.24 6.60
N ARG A 189 -11.43 -22.28 5.80
CA ARG A 189 -10.63 -21.28 5.09
C ARG A 189 -9.96 -20.31 6.04
N LYS A 190 -10.70 -19.80 7.02
CA LYS A 190 -10.19 -18.87 8.02
C LYS A 190 -9.09 -19.48 8.89
N SER A 191 -9.18 -20.77 9.18
CA SER A 191 -8.15 -21.51 9.92
C SER A 191 -6.93 -21.85 9.04
N GLY A 192 -7.01 -21.66 7.71
CA GLY A 192 -5.92 -21.92 6.78
C GLY A 192 -5.73 -23.39 6.44
N LYS A 193 -6.82 -24.15 6.45
CA LYS A 193 -6.80 -25.52 5.94
C LYS A 193 -6.40 -25.51 4.46
N PRO A 194 -5.30 -26.19 4.07
CA PRO A 194 -4.75 -26.10 2.73
C PRO A 194 -5.76 -26.46 1.63
N GLU A 195 -6.55 -27.51 1.85
CA GLU A 195 -7.56 -27.99 0.89
C GLU A 195 -8.75 -27.03 0.75
N ALA A 196 -8.94 -26.11 1.70
CA ALA A 196 -9.97 -25.09 1.66
C ALA A 196 -9.47 -23.78 1.00
N THR A 197 -8.14 -23.62 0.83
CA THR A 197 -7.48 -22.44 0.27
C THR A 197 -6.93 -22.75 -1.13
N ILE A 198 -7.78 -23.28 -1.99
CA ILE A 198 -7.43 -23.66 -3.36
C ILE A 198 -7.63 -22.48 -4.31
N SER A 199 -6.53 -22.02 -4.90
CA SER A 199 -6.50 -20.94 -5.90
C SER A 199 -5.63 -21.35 -7.10
N CYS A 200 -5.04 -20.41 -7.84
CA CYS A 200 -4.39 -20.66 -9.13
C CYS A 200 -3.02 -19.97 -9.28
N GLY A 201 -2.41 -19.54 -8.17
CA GLY A 201 -1.12 -18.88 -8.17
C GLY A 201 0.08 -19.82 -8.36
N PRO A 202 1.30 -19.25 -8.43
CA PRO A 202 2.54 -20.02 -8.64
C PRO A 202 2.90 -20.95 -7.49
N PHE A 203 2.39 -20.71 -6.30
CA PHE A 203 2.60 -21.55 -5.13
C PHE A 203 1.25 -22.01 -4.56
N ARG A 204 1.22 -23.18 -3.94
CA ARG A 204 0.07 -23.73 -3.22
C ARG A 204 0.35 -23.75 -1.72
N LEU A 205 -0.65 -23.43 -0.90
CA LEU A 205 -0.55 -23.54 0.55
C LEU A 205 -0.36 -25.02 0.94
N VAL A 206 0.57 -25.28 1.86
CA VAL A 206 0.84 -26.62 2.41
C VAL A 206 0.54 -26.67 3.89
N GLU A 207 0.91 -25.62 4.63
CA GLU A 207 0.77 -25.56 6.07
C GLU A 207 0.61 -24.11 6.54
N TRP A 208 -0.20 -23.89 7.54
CA TRP A 208 -0.21 -22.66 8.30
C TRP A 208 -0.38 -22.94 9.79
N VAL A 209 0.67 -22.68 10.56
CA VAL A 209 0.67 -22.71 12.02
C VAL A 209 0.66 -21.28 12.51
N LYS A 210 -0.51 -20.82 13.02
CA LYS A 210 -0.71 -19.44 13.48
C LYS A 210 0.35 -19.05 14.50
N GLY A 211 0.86 -17.82 14.36
CA GLY A 211 1.92 -17.26 15.20
C GLY A 211 3.30 -17.88 15.01
N ASN A 212 3.46 -18.85 14.12
CA ASN A 212 4.72 -19.52 13.88
C ASN A 212 5.15 -19.41 12.40
N GLN A 213 4.52 -20.19 11.51
CA GLN A 213 4.94 -20.24 10.10
C GLN A 213 3.78 -20.53 9.14
N LEU A 214 4.01 -20.11 7.90
CA LEU A 214 3.21 -20.49 6.73
C LEU A 214 4.15 -21.07 5.66
N VAL A 215 3.77 -22.21 5.09
CA VAL A 215 4.55 -22.94 4.08
C VAL A 215 3.78 -23.03 2.78
N MET A 216 4.45 -22.67 1.71
CA MET A 216 3.92 -22.78 0.34
C MET A 216 4.91 -23.56 -0.52
N ASP A 217 4.42 -24.55 -1.28
CA ASP A 217 5.19 -25.29 -2.26
C ASP A 217 4.90 -24.81 -3.67
N ARG A 218 5.86 -24.97 -4.57
CA ARG A 218 5.70 -24.72 -6.00
C ARG A 218 4.49 -25.48 -6.54
N PHE A 219 3.69 -24.81 -7.37
CA PHE A 219 2.66 -25.45 -8.16
C PHE A 219 3.24 -25.85 -9.52
N GLU A 220 3.54 -27.14 -9.70
CA GLU A 220 4.23 -27.64 -10.91
C GLU A 220 3.43 -27.43 -12.20
N LYS A 221 2.09 -27.30 -12.09
CA LYS A 221 1.20 -27.04 -13.22
C LYS A 221 0.84 -25.56 -13.38
N TYR A 222 1.67 -24.67 -12.85
CA TYR A 222 1.46 -23.23 -13.02
C TYR A 222 1.52 -22.86 -14.49
N PHE A 223 0.62 -21.97 -14.92
CA PHE A 223 0.39 -21.71 -16.35
C PHE A 223 1.49 -20.88 -17.04
N GLU A 224 2.35 -20.20 -16.30
CA GLU A 224 3.51 -19.50 -16.87
C GLU A 224 4.72 -20.44 -16.93
N PRO A 225 5.29 -20.71 -18.13
CA PRO A 225 6.43 -21.61 -18.26
C PRO A 225 7.68 -21.10 -17.54
N GLY A 226 8.42 -22.00 -16.90
CA GLY A 226 9.71 -21.73 -16.29
C GLY A 226 9.67 -21.13 -14.87
N VAL A 227 8.51 -20.70 -14.42
CA VAL A 227 8.31 -20.16 -13.06
C VAL A 227 7.24 -20.96 -12.30
N PRO A 228 7.25 -20.92 -10.96
CA PRO A 228 8.25 -20.31 -10.08
C PRO A 228 9.57 -21.10 -10.07
N HIS A 229 10.67 -20.39 -9.76
CA HIS A 229 11.98 -21.05 -9.70
C HIS A 229 12.20 -21.82 -8.39
N LEU A 230 11.68 -21.30 -7.27
CA LEU A 230 11.80 -21.91 -5.94
C LEU A 230 10.95 -23.18 -5.82
N ASP A 231 11.39 -24.15 -5.02
CA ASP A 231 10.58 -25.31 -4.63
C ASP A 231 9.57 -24.95 -3.53
N ARG A 232 10.00 -24.09 -2.60
CA ARG A 232 9.27 -23.80 -1.36
C ARG A 232 9.52 -22.38 -0.88
N VAL A 233 8.50 -21.79 -0.27
CA VAL A 233 8.59 -20.55 0.52
C VAL A 233 8.10 -20.84 1.94
N VAL A 234 8.91 -20.46 2.95
CA VAL A 234 8.56 -20.56 4.37
C VAL A 234 8.53 -19.15 4.94
N ILE A 235 7.37 -18.69 5.36
CA ILE A 235 7.18 -17.39 6.00
C ILE A 235 7.13 -17.64 7.52
N ARG A 236 8.08 -17.13 8.27
CA ARG A 236 8.15 -17.22 9.74
C ARG A 236 7.66 -15.92 10.36
N THR A 237 6.76 -16.02 11.34
CA THR A 237 6.32 -14.87 12.14
C THR A 237 7.37 -14.57 13.21
N ILE A 238 8.13 -13.49 13.03
CA ILE A 238 9.14 -13.02 13.98
C ILE A 238 8.82 -11.55 14.29
N LYS A 239 8.15 -11.30 15.40
CA LYS A 239 7.60 -9.98 15.75
C LYS A 239 8.69 -8.96 16.13
N ASP A 240 9.73 -9.40 16.83
CA ASP A 240 10.80 -8.54 17.31
C ASP A 240 11.82 -8.24 16.20
N PRO A 241 12.05 -6.97 15.79
CA PRO A 241 13.00 -6.59 14.76
C PRO A 241 14.46 -6.97 15.08
N VAL A 242 14.85 -6.99 16.35
CA VAL A 242 16.21 -7.38 16.77
C VAL A 242 16.41 -8.88 16.53
N THR A 243 15.40 -9.69 16.83
CA THR A 243 15.38 -11.12 16.51
C THR A 243 15.40 -11.37 15.00
N GLN A 244 14.65 -10.58 14.20
CA GLN A 244 14.72 -10.64 12.74
C GLN A 244 16.14 -10.37 12.23
N MET A 245 16.80 -9.33 12.75
CA MET A 245 18.19 -9.01 12.38
C MET A 245 19.16 -10.13 12.75
N ALA A 246 19.04 -10.70 13.94
CA ALA A 246 19.89 -11.80 14.39
C ALA A 246 19.75 -13.03 13.48
N ALA A 247 18.52 -13.45 13.18
CA ALA A 247 18.23 -14.56 12.28
C ALA A 247 18.71 -14.29 10.83
N PHE A 248 18.58 -13.05 10.35
CA PHE A 248 19.08 -12.64 9.05
C PHE A 248 20.62 -12.72 8.99
N ARG A 249 21.32 -12.23 10.01
CA ARG A 249 22.79 -12.30 10.11
C ARG A 249 23.30 -13.74 10.19
N ALA A 250 22.60 -14.60 10.89
CA ALA A 250 22.93 -16.03 10.98
C ALA A 250 22.65 -16.79 9.66
N GLY A 251 22.05 -16.12 8.65
CA GLY A 251 21.64 -16.77 7.40
C GLY A 251 20.47 -17.74 7.57
N GLU A 252 19.73 -17.67 8.68
CA GLU A 252 18.50 -18.45 8.91
C GLU A 252 17.31 -17.90 8.13
N ILE A 253 17.34 -16.61 7.80
CA ILE A 253 16.34 -15.87 6.99
C ILE A 253 17.02 -15.31 5.75
N ASP A 254 16.40 -15.48 4.60
CA ASP A 254 16.86 -14.98 3.30
C ASP A 254 16.25 -13.61 2.96
N PHE A 255 15.07 -13.31 3.51
CA PHE A 255 14.31 -12.09 3.21
C PHE A 255 13.51 -11.61 4.44
N ILE A 256 13.61 -10.32 4.74
CA ILE A 256 12.73 -9.64 5.69
C ILE A 256 11.80 -8.76 4.89
N ALA A 257 10.52 -9.06 4.93
CA ALA A 257 9.55 -8.46 4.02
C ALA A 257 8.94 -7.14 4.53
N ASP A 258 9.01 -6.89 5.84
CA ASP A 258 8.58 -5.65 6.50
C ASP A 258 9.60 -5.30 7.59
N PHE A 259 10.56 -4.45 7.27
CA PHE A 259 11.66 -4.11 8.15
C PHE A 259 11.53 -2.68 8.70
N SER A 260 11.69 -2.54 10.00
CA SER A 260 11.59 -1.24 10.66
C SER A 260 12.71 -0.28 10.22
N ILE A 261 12.32 0.95 9.87
CA ILE A 261 13.23 2.02 9.49
C ILE A 261 14.27 2.32 10.57
N ASP A 262 13.91 2.15 11.84
CA ASP A 262 14.78 2.42 12.99
C ASP A 262 16.07 1.59 12.97
N HIS A 263 16.03 0.44 12.31
CA HIS A 263 17.10 -0.54 12.29
C HIS A 263 17.84 -0.66 10.94
N VAL A 264 17.41 0.07 9.91
CA VAL A 264 18.00 -0.01 8.55
C VAL A 264 19.48 0.32 8.56
N ASP A 265 19.90 1.42 9.21
CA ASP A 265 21.30 1.84 9.27
C ASP A 265 22.16 0.83 10.04
N THR A 266 21.63 0.30 11.14
CA THR A 266 22.30 -0.73 11.95
C THR A 266 22.50 -2.00 11.14
N LEU A 267 21.47 -2.47 10.47
CA LEU A 267 21.55 -3.66 9.63
C LEU A 267 22.56 -3.45 8.48
N LYS A 268 22.52 -2.29 7.82
CA LYS A 268 23.44 -1.95 6.73
C LYS A 268 24.90 -1.95 7.18
N SER A 269 25.20 -1.41 8.36
CA SER A 269 26.55 -1.43 8.91
C SER A 269 27.04 -2.83 9.27
N GLN A 270 26.14 -3.69 9.76
CA GLN A 270 26.46 -5.06 10.17
C GLN A 270 26.44 -6.07 9.00
N ASN A 271 25.72 -5.76 7.92
CA ASN A 271 25.56 -6.59 6.74
C ASN A 271 25.70 -5.71 5.47
N PRO A 272 26.90 -5.25 5.13
CA PRO A 272 27.10 -4.30 4.04
C PRO A 272 26.69 -4.84 2.66
N ASN A 273 26.64 -6.17 2.50
CA ASN A 273 26.21 -6.83 1.26
C ASN A 273 24.69 -7.10 1.20
N ALA A 274 23.92 -6.80 2.26
CA ALA A 274 22.47 -6.96 2.22
C ALA A 274 21.85 -6.02 1.19
N GLN A 275 20.87 -6.53 0.44
CA GLN A 275 20.10 -5.74 -0.51
C GLN A 275 18.97 -5.04 0.24
N ILE A 276 19.03 -3.73 0.35
CA ILE A 276 17.97 -2.91 0.98
C ILE A 276 17.12 -2.31 -0.14
N MET A 277 15.84 -2.65 -0.14
CA MET A 277 14.85 -2.15 -1.08
C MET A 277 13.90 -1.23 -0.35
N THR A 278 13.76 -0.01 -0.85
CA THR A 278 12.85 1.00 -0.31
C THR A 278 11.71 1.20 -1.28
N GLY A 279 10.49 1.05 -0.79
CA GLY A 279 9.29 1.19 -1.61
C GLY A 279 8.83 2.63 -1.79
N LYS A 280 7.75 2.78 -2.57
CA LYS A 280 7.06 4.06 -2.70
C LYS A 280 6.37 4.42 -1.38
N GLU A 281 6.31 5.69 -1.08
CA GLU A 281 5.69 6.23 0.14
C GLU A 281 4.17 6.32 0.00
N THR A 282 3.51 5.17 -0.03
CA THR A 282 2.05 5.07 -0.16
C THR A 282 1.31 5.04 1.18
N THR A 283 2.04 4.97 2.29
CA THR A 283 1.49 4.99 3.67
C THR A 283 1.61 6.38 4.24
N PRO A 284 0.51 7.09 4.53
CA PRO A 284 0.59 8.39 5.17
C PRO A 284 0.79 8.26 6.68
N MET A 285 1.79 8.94 7.22
CA MET A 285 1.92 9.23 8.63
C MET A 285 1.09 10.45 8.95
N VAL A 286 0.21 10.36 9.94
CA VAL A 286 -0.77 11.40 10.24
C VAL A 286 -0.77 11.82 11.69
N ALA A 287 -1.18 13.08 11.93
CA ALA A 287 -1.51 13.63 13.23
C ALA A 287 -2.94 14.19 13.16
N MET A 288 -3.93 13.31 13.33
CA MET A 288 -5.34 13.58 13.02
C MET A 288 -6.04 14.28 14.18
N MET A 289 -6.85 15.29 13.85
CA MET A 289 -7.61 16.09 14.82
C MET A 289 -9.10 15.75 14.73
N LYS A 290 -9.74 15.51 15.86
CA LYS A 290 -11.18 15.23 15.94
C LYS A 290 -11.98 16.50 15.63
N VAL A 291 -12.81 16.46 14.59
CA VAL A 291 -13.49 17.64 14.06
C VAL A 291 -14.88 17.85 14.70
N THR A 292 -15.58 16.75 15.00
CA THR A 292 -16.88 16.79 15.65
C THR A 292 -16.98 15.80 16.79
N VAL A 293 -17.93 16.04 17.68
CA VAL A 293 -18.28 15.16 18.80
C VAL A 293 -19.77 14.84 18.77
N PRO A 294 -20.25 13.76 19.41
CA PRO A 294 -21.67 13.49 19.58
C PRO A 294 -22.34 14.63 20.37
N ALA A 295 -23.39 15.26 19.81
CA ALA A 295 -24.13 16.33 20.47
C ALA A 295 -24.98 15.81 21.62
N ASP A 296 -25.36 14.55 21.60
CA ASP A 296 -26.17 13.86 22.62
C ASP A 296 -25.31 13.01 23.59
N GLY A 297 -23.98 13.10 23.48
CA GLY A 297 -23.04 12.35 24.32
C GLY A 297 -22.96 10.85 24.04
N LYS A 298 -23.69 10.33 23.05
CA LYS A 298 -23.70 8.89 22.71
C LYS A 298 -22.66 8.58 21.66
N PRO A 299 -21.74 7.65 21.92
CA PRO A 299 -20.75 7.23 20.92
C PRO A 299 -21.42 6.85 19.58
N MET A 300 -20.77 7.21 18.47
CA MET A 300 -21.22 6.92 17.10
C MET A 300 -22.57 7.54 16.71
N SER A 301 -23.10 8.51 17.52
CA SER A 301 -24.31 9.25 17.17
C SER A 301 -24.15 10.00 15.85
N LYS A 302 -25.21 10.01 15.03
CA LYS A 302 -25.30 10.85 13.82
C LYS A 302 -25.59 12.32 14.13
N ASN A 303 -26.08 12.62 15.35
CA ASN A 303 -26.27 14.00 15.83
C ASN A 303 -24.92 14.53 16.32
N ARG A 304 -24.28 15.37 15.51
CA ARG A 304 -22.90 15.85 15.72
C ARG A 304 -22.87 17.34 16.02
N ALA A 305 -21.97 17.73 16.91
CA ALA A 305 -21.60 19.12 17.19
C ALA A 305 -20.12 19.34 16.86
N PRO A 306 -19.68 20.57 16.55
CA PRO A 306 -18.27 20.87 16.40
C PRO A 306 -17.46 20.47 17.65
N HIS A 307 -16.28 19.90 17.46
CA HIS A 307 -15.36 19.63 18.58
C HIS A 307 -14.97 20.94 19.26
N PRO A 308 -14.95 21.02 20.60
CA PRO A 308 -14.69 22.28 21.33
C PRO A 308 -13.41 23.00 20.92
N ILE A 309 -12.37 22.26 20.52
CA ILE A 309 -11.08 22.79 20.10
C ILE A 309 -10.99 22.74 18.56
N PHE A 310 -10.98 21.54 17.99
CA PHE A 310 -10.69 21.30 16.58
C PHE A 310 -11.91 21.36 15.65
N GLY A 311 -13.09 21.76 16.16
CA GLY A 311 -14.22 22.17 15.34
C GLY A 311 -13.93 23.45 14.54
N ASP A 312 -13.10 24.35 15.09
CA ASP A 312 -12.65 25.57 14.41
C ASP A 312 -11.46 25.28 13.47
N VAL A 313 -11.66 25.52 12.18
CA VAL A 313 -10.60 25.32 11.16
C VAL A 313 -9.36 26.18 11.38
N ARG A 314 -9.52 27.38 12.00
CA ARG A 314 -8.38 28.26 12.34
C ARG A 314 -7.47 27.57 13.34
N VAL A 315 -8.03 26.94 14.36
CA VAL A 315 -7.26 26.18 15.36
C VAL A 315 -6.59 24.96 14.70
N ARG A 316 -7.30 24.22 13.84
CA ARG A 316 -6.67 23.11 13.10
C ARG A 316 -5.48 23.57 12.27
N LYS A 317 -5.62 24.70 11.55
CA LYS A 317 -4.52 25.27 10.74
C LYS A 317 -3.36 25.78 11.60
N ALA A 318 -3.64 26.46 12.69
CA ALA A 318 -2.60 26.94 13.61
C ALA A 318 -1.79 25.79 14.19
N VAL A 319 -2.46 24.70 14.63
CA VAL A 319 -1.81 23.53 15.19
C VAL A 319 -1.18 22.66 14.08
N GLY A 320 -1.95 22.25 13.07
CA GLY A 320 -1.54 21.22 12.11
C GLY A 320 -0.66 21.73 10.96
N CYS A 321 -0.91 22.95 10.43
CA CYS A 321 -0.09 23.54 9.38
C CYS A 321 1.05 24.39 9.93
N TYR A 322 0.70 25.47 10.62
CA TYR A 322 1.68 26.50 11.00
C TYR A 322 2.51 26.08 12.20
N GLY A 323 1.98 25.24 13.11
CA GLY A 323 2.63 24.81 14.34
C GLY A 323 3.54 23.58 14.20
N ILE A 324 3.38 22.79 13.15
CA ILE A 324 4.13 21.53 12.94
C ILE A 324 5.14 21.66 11.80
N ASP A 325 6.43 21.55 12.14
CA ASP A 325 7.51 21.41 11.16
C ASP A 325 7.66 19.94 10.73
N ARG A 326 7.09 19.61 9.58
CA ARG A 326 7.16 18.27 8.98
C ARG A 326 8.58 17.85 8.63
N ARG A 327 9.45 18.81 8.26
CA ARG A 327 10.85 18.53 7.90
C ARG A 327 11.66 18.13 9.12
N GLU A 328 11.45 18.81 10.26
CA GLU A 328 12.07 18.43 11.53
C GLU A 328 11.63 17.03 11.97
N ILE A 329 10.33 16.71 11.85
CA ILE A 329 9.81 15.37 12.17
C ILE A 329 10.46 14.31 11.26
N VAL A 330 10.48 14.51 9.94
CA VAL A 330 11.08 13.56 9.01
C VAL A 330 12.57 13.36 9.30
N LYS A 331 13.29 14.43 9.60
CA LYS A 331 14.73 14.36 9.94
C LYS A 331 14.98 13.51 11.19
N ILE A 332 14.17 13.69 12.22
CA ILE A 332 14.40 13.02 13.52
C ILE A 332 13.76 11.63 13.55
N ALA A 333 12.46 11.53 13.27
CA ALA A 333 11.70 10.29 13.40
C ALA A 333 11.99 9.28 12.28
N PHE A 334 12.28 9.76 11.07
CA PHE A 334 12.53 8.90 9.91
C PHE A 334 13.97 8.96 9.40
N LYS A 335 14.88 9.63 10.13
CA LYS A 335 16.29 9.79 9.74
C LYS A 335 16.46 10.33 8.30
N GLY A 336 15.50 11.07 7.81
CA GLY A 336 15.47 11.60 6.44
C GLY A 336 14.97 10.64 5.37
N HIS A 337 14.52 9.44 5.71
CA HIS A 337 14.04 8.42 4.76
C HIS A 337 12.57 8.56 4.35
N ALA A 338 11.90 9.63 4.73
CA ALA A 338 10.50 9.90 4.37
C ALA A 338 10.36 11.29 3.73
N THR A 339 9.29 11.50 2.98
CA THR A 339 8.98 12.80 2.37
C THR A 339 8.02 13.59 3.25
N PRO A 340 8.34 14.85 3.67
CA PRO A 340 7.38 15.72 4.33
C PRO A 340 6.17 15.93 3.43
N TRP A 341 4.95 15.77 3.98
CA TRP A 341 3.74 15.78 3.18
C TRP A 341 2.55 16.38 3.93
N ALA A 342 1.67 17.09 3.22
CA ALA A 342 0.49 17.71 3.82
C ALA A 342 -0.86 17.27 3.21
N GLY A 343 -0.86 16.66 2.03
CA GLY A 343 -2.07 16.21 1.36
C GLY A 343 -2.60 14.88 1.87
N ILE A 344 -3.90 14.63 1.69
CA ILE A 344 -4.52 13.35 2.05
C ILE A 344 -4.01 12.18 1.19
N ILE A 345 -3.65 12.45 -0.09
CA ILE A 345 -3.13 11.45 -1.01
C ILE A 345 -1.61 11.37 -0.83
N PRO A 346 -1.04 10.25 -0.38
CA PRO A 346 0.40 10.11 -0.16
C PRO A 346 1.26 10.27 -1.42
N PRO A 347 2.56 10.60 -1.30
CA PRO A 347 3.44 10.87 -2.44
C PRO A 347 3.55 9.73 -3.45
N GLY A 348 3.50 8.49 -2.99
CA GLY A 348 3.64 7.29 -3.84
C GLY A 348 2.36 6.82 -4.52
N THR A 349 1.21 7.43 -4.22
CA THR A 349 -0.11 7.04 -4.74
C THR A 349 -0.34 7.57 -6.15
N GLN A 350 -1.13 6.86 -6.95
CA GLN A 350 -1.53 7.32 -8.28
C GLN A 350 -2.29 8.65 -8.19
N ASP A 351 -2.13 9.51 -9.19
CA ASP A 351 -2.76 10.84 -9.31
C ASP A 351 -2.41 11.82 -8.18
N THR A 352 -1.40 11.53 -7.36
CA THR A 352 -0.95 12.46 -6.31
C THR A 352 -0.47 13.80 -6.87
N VAL A 353 -0.71 14.86 -6.13
CA VAL A 353 -0.22 16.21 -6.41
C VAL A 353 0.33 16.78 -5.10
N ASP A 354 1.52 17.36 -5.13
CA ASP A 354 2.11 18.00 -3.95
C ASP A 354 1.41 19.33 -3.63
N VAL A 355 0.78 19.36 -2.47
CA VAL A 355 0.10 20.55 -1.91
C VAL A 355 0.73 21.01 -0.60
N THR A 356 1.91 20.51 -0.26
CA THR A 356 2.60 20.80 1.02
C THR A 356 2.87 22.28 1.21
N ALA A 357 3.10 23.02 0.13
CA ALA A 357 3.27 24.47 0.17
C ALA A 357 2.06 25.23 0.71
N LEU A 358 0.85 24.65 0.65
CA LEU A 358 -0.37 25.24 1.22
C LEU A 358 -0.45 25.12 2.76
N CYS A 359 0.45 24.35 3.35
CA CYS A 359 0.50 24.07 4.79
C CYS A 359 1.91 24.35 5.36
N PRO A 360 2.42 25.60 5.26
CA PRO A 360 3.78 25.94 5.66
C PRO A 360 3.93 26.00 7.18
N TYR A 361 5.10 25.62 7.68
CA TYR A 361 5.49 25.88 9.07
C TYR A 361 5.77 27.37 9.26
N ASP A 362 5.06 28.00 10.23
CA ASP A 362 5.20 29.42 10.55
C ASP A 362 4.67 29.69 11.97
N GLN A 363 5.56 29.72 12.94
CA GLN A 363 5.21 29.93 14.35
C GLN A 363 4.56 31.29 14.64
N ALA A 364 4.97 32.34 13.93
CA ALA A 364 4.41 33.68 14.14
C ALA A 364 2.95 33.70 13.66
N LYS A 365 2.68 33.12 12.49
CA LYS A 365 1.33 32.95 11.96
C LYS A 365 0.48 32.02 12.82
N ALA A 366 1.06 30.92 13.36
CA ALA A 366 0.36 30.04 14.28
C ALA A 366 -0.16 30.79 15.51
N LYS A 367 0.71 31.58 16.16
CA LYS A 367 0.35 32.42 17.32
C LYS A 367 -0.73 33.44 16.99
N ALA A 368 -0.62 34.12 15.85
CA ALA A 368 -1.60 35.11 15.40
C ALA A 368 -2.98 34.47 15.18
N VAL A 369 -3.03 33.36 14.46
CA VAL A 369 -4.28 32.63 14.19
C VAL A 369 -4.92 32.05 15.47
N LEU A 370 -4.09 31.57 16.42
CA LEU A 370 -4.59 31.12 17.73
C LEU A 370 -5.20 32.29 18.51
N ALA A 371 -4.58 33.45 18.48
CA ALA A 371 -5.11 34.66 19.13
C ALA A 371 -6.46 35.09 18.54
N GLU A 372 -6.57 35.09 17.20
CA GLU A 372 -7.85 35.33 16.50
C GLU A 372 -8.96 34.30 16.85
N ALA A 373 -8.56 33.06 17.19
CA ALA A 373 -9.46 32.01 17.67
C ALA A 373 -9.73 32.09 19.19
N GLY A 374 -9.16 33.08 19.88
CA GLY A 374 -9.39 33.35 21.30
C GLY A 374 -8.45 32.58 22.25
N TYR A 375 -7.34 32.05 21.75
CA TYR A 375 -6.31 31.38 22.56
C TYR A 375 -5.05 32.24 22.70
N GLY A 376 -4.43 32.17 23.86
CA GLY A 376 -3.23 32.96 24.18
C GLY A 376 -2.80 32.80 25.64
N PRO A 377 -1.93 33.66 26.17
CA PRO A 377 -1.42 33.52 27.54
C PRO A 377 -2.50 33.49 28.62
N GLN A 378 -3.63 34.20 28.41
CA GLN A 378 -4.74 34.25 29.37
C GLN A 378 -5.72 33.06 29.20
N LYS A 379 -5.70 32.40 28.03
CA LYS A 379 -6.49 31.23 27.75
C LYS A 379 -5.65 30.25 26.90
N PRO A 380 -4.70 29.54 27.54
CA PRO A 380 -3.83 28.63 26.81
C PRO A 380 -4.61 27.46 26.19
N LEU A 381 -4.23 27.08 24.97
CA LEU A 381 -4.76 25.89 24.32
C LEU A 381 -4.11 24.65 24.90
N THR A 382 -4.94 23.75 25.44
CA THR A 382 -4.49 22.44 25.95
C THR A 382 -5.37 21.33 25.37
N PHE A 383 -4.78 20.20 24.96
CA PHE A 383 -5.50 19.07 24.42
C PHE A 383 -4.76 17.73 24.63
N ASP A 384 -5.47 16.62 24.46
CA ASP A 384 -4.92 15.26 24.54
C ASP A 384 -4.44 14.77 23.18
N LEU A 385 -3.17 14.33 23.12
CA LEU A 385 -2.53 13.72 21.95
C LEU A 385 -2.37 12.21 22.18
N LEU A 386 -3.25 11.42 21.58
CA LEU A 386 -3.27 9.98 21.70
C LEU A 386 -2.25 9.34 20.77
N THR A 387 -1.49 8.37 21.25
CA THR A 387 -0.60 7.52 20.45
C THR A 387 -0.61 6.10 20.98
N ASN A 388 0.04 5.16 20.29
CA ASN A 388 0.05 3.76 20.70
C ASN A 388 1.45 3.13 20.70
N THR A 389 1.54 1.93 21.28
CA THR A 389 2.79 1.20 21.49
C THR A 389 3.20 0.29 20.33
N GLU A 390 2.44 0.26 19.23
CA GLU A 390 2.70 -0.66 18.11
C GLU A 390 4.05 -0.39 17.44
N LYS A 391 4.35 0.91 17.21
CA LYS A 391 5.60 1.35 16.59
C LYS A 391 6.24 2.47 17.43
N ALA A 392 7.51 2.34 17.74
CA ALA A 392 8.24 3.35 18.52
C ALA A 392 8.20 4.75 17.87
N VAL A 393 8.19 4.81 16.55
CA VAL A 393 8.16 6.06 15.77
C VAL A 393 6.95 6.94 16.10
N PHE A 394 5.80 6.36 16.46
CA PHE A 394 4.61 7.15 16.81
C PHE A 394 4.83 8.00 18.06
N ASN A 395 5.49 7.45 19.08
CA ASN A 395 5.84 8.18 20.29
C ASN A 395 6.89 9.26 20.03
N VAL A 396 7.88 8.98 19.18
CA VAL A 396 8.88 9.96 18.77
C VAL A 396 8.19 11.16 18.09
N ILE A 397 7.29 10.91 17.15
CA ILE A 397 6.53 11.95 16.45
C ILE A 397 5.65 12.73 17.42
N ALA A 398 4.92 12.07 18.32
CA ALA A 398 4.08 12.73 19.31
C ALA A 398 4.91 13.65 20.23
N THR A 399 6.12 13.23 20.62
CA THR A 399 7.03 14.04 21.44
C THR A 399 7.52 15.27 20.68
N ILE A 400 7.92 15.13 19.42
CA ILE A 400 8.34 16.26 18.59
C ILE A 400 7.18 17.24 18.39
N ILE A 401 5.97 16.76 18.11
CA ILE A 401 4.77 17.60 17.97
C ILE A 401 4.50 18.37 19.27
N LYS A 402 4.57 17.72 20.43
CA LYS A 402 4.41 18.37 21.73
C LYS A 402 5.42 19.51 21.93
N GLU A 403 6.68 19.28 21.61
CA GLU A 403 7.74 20.29 21.73
C GLU A 403 7.52 21.48 20.76
N GLN A 404 7.20 21.19 19.50
CA GLN A 404 6.94 22.21 18.48
C GLN A 404 5.74 23.08 18.87
N LEU A 405 4.66 22.48 19.33
CA LEU A 405 3.46 23.20 19.77
C LEU A 405 3.72 24.00 21.06
N GLY A 406 4.57 23.52 21.95
CA GLY A 406 5.05 24.27 23.11
C GLY A 406 5.69 25.61 22.74
N ARG A 407 6.42 25.67 21.61
CA ARG A 407 7.04 26.90 21.08
C ARG A 407 6.02 28.00 20.70
N ILE A 408 4.77 27.59 20.46
CA ILE A 408 3.67 28.52 20.14
C ILE A 408 2.66 28.68 21.29
N GLY A 409 2.98 28.18 22.49
CA GLY A 409 2.15 28.32 23.69
C GLY A 409 0.99 27.33 23.78
N VAL A 410 1.06 26.20 23.05
CA VAL A 410 0.07 25.13 23.07
C VAL A 410 0.60 23.93 23.87
N THR A 411 -0.23 23.37 24.75
CA THR A 411 0.10 22.18 25.54
C THR A 411 -0.58 20.94 24.96
N ALA A 412 0.22 20.00 24.43
CA ALA A 412 -0.26 18.68 24.02
C ALA A 412 0.09 17.64 25.09
N ASN A 413 -0.91 17.02 25.70
CA ASN A 413 -0.74 15.97 26.70
C ASN A 413 -0.68 14.62 26.01
N ILE A 414 0.49 13.98 25.97
CA ILE A 414 0.64 12.67 25.33
C ILE A 414 -0.05 11.59 26.18
N ARG A 415 -0.96 10.85 25.56
CA ARG A 415 -1.61 9.66 26.12
C ARG A 415 -1.20 8.43 25.33
N LEU A 416 -0.52 7.50 25.99
CA LEU A 416 -0.08 6.25 25.40
C LEU A 416 -1.08 5.14 25.67
N ALA A 417 -1.50 4.42 24.64
CA ALA A 417 -2.40 3.26 24.74
C ALA A 417 -1.75 2.02 24.07
N ASP A 418 -2.23 0.83 24.40
CA ASP A 418 -1.99 -0.33 23.55
C ASP A 418 -2.77 -0.21 22.24
N LYS A 419 -2.40 -0.99 21.20
CA LYS A 419 -3.03 -0.88 19.87
C LYS A 419 -4.53 -1.13 19.88
N VAL A 420 -5.01 -2.08 20.67
CA VAL A 420 -6.44 -2.44 20.70
C VAL A 420 -7.24 -1.33 21.38
N SER A 421 -6.76 -0.82 22.49
CA SER A 421 -7.37 0.31 23.22
C SER A 421 -7.35 1.59 22.37
N TRP A 422 -6.23 1.86 21.67
CA TRP A 422 -6.12 2.97 20.73
C TRP A 422 -7.16 2.83 19.61
N LEU A 423 -7.24 1.65 18.96
CA LEU A 423 -8.15 1.40 17.86
C LEU A 423 -9.61 1.62 18.28
N ASN A 424 -10.02 1.06 19.40
CA ASN A 424 -11.36 1.26 19.95
C ASN A 424 -11.63 2.74 20.23
N THR A 425 -10.67 3.45 20.83
CA THR A 425 -10.82 4.90 21.12
C THR A 425 -10.99 5.70 19.84
N ALA A 426 -10.14 5.48 18.84
CA ALA A 426 -10.16 6.24 17.58
C ALA A 426 -11.39 5.92 16.71
N THR A 427 -11.84 4.66 16.67
CA THR A 427 -12.91 4.21 15.77
C THR A 427 -14.31 4.19 16.40
N GLN A 428 -14.41 4.17 17.74
CA GLN A 428 -15.70 4.11 18.47
C GLN A 428 -16.03 5.43 19.17
N ASP A 429 -15.51 6.56 18.67
CA ASP A 429 -15.76 7.90 19.22
C ASP A 429 -15.28 8.11 20.65
N GLY A 430 -14.27 7.35 21.06
CA GLY A 430 -13.68 7.48 22.40
C GLY A 430 -13.01 8.83 22.65
N PRO A 431 -12.57 9.12 23.88
CA PRO A 431 -12.02 10.39 24.27
C PRO A 431 -10.59 10.58 23.73
N PHE A 432 -10.44 11.43 22.72
CA PHE A 432 -9.18 12.01 22.24
C PHE A 432 -9.48 13.32 21.52
N ASP A 433 -8.49 14.20 21.45
CA ASP A 433 -8.58 15.43 20.68
C ASP A 433 -7.77 15.32 19.38
N MET A 434 -6.56 14.77 19.49
CA MET A 434 -5.66 14.51 18.36
C MET A 434 -5.01 13.14 18.54
N TYR A 435 -4.63 12.46 17.44
CA TYR A 435 -3.82 11.24 17.52
C TYR A 435 -2.70 11.19 16.47
N VAL A 436 -1.65 10.40 16.74
CA VAL A 436 -0.57 10.06 15.81
C VAL A 436 -0.66 8.58 15.45
N GLU A 437 -0.63 8.28 14.14
CA GLU A 437 -0.69 6.91 13.60
C GLU A 437 -0.25 6.92 12.13
N ASP A 438 0.05 5.76 11.56
CA ASP A 438 0.05 5.59 10.12
C ASP A 438 -1.31 5.04 9.64
N LEU A 439 -1.74 5.50 8.47
CA LEU A 439 -2.95 4.98 7.85
C LEU A 439 -2.60 3.92 6.80
N ALA A 440 -3.62 3.16 6.41
CA ALA A 440 -3.47 2.12 5.42
C ALA A 440 -2.83 2.64 4.12
N SER A 441 -1.82 1.91 3.61
CA SER A 441 -1.25 2.15 2.29
C SER A 441 -2.25 1.83 1.19
N LEU A 442 -2.41 2.73 0.22
CA LEU A 442 -3.40 2.61 -0.86
C LEU A 442 -2.79 3.07 -2.19
N LEU A 443 -2.92 2.26 -3.24
CA LEU A 443 -2.42 2.59 -4.59
C LEU A 443 -3.24 3.67 -5.27
N VAL A 444 -4.53 3.72 -4.95
CA VAL A 444 -5.48 4.62 -5.61
C VAL A 444 -6.30 5.38 -4.57
N VAL A 445 -6.60 6.62 -4.91
CA VAL A 445 -7.32 7.56 -4.02
C VAL A 445 -8.68 7.04 -3.59
N ASP A 446 -9.38 6.33 -4.48
CA ASP A 446 -10.71 5.80 -4.21
C ASP A 446 -10.75 4.83 -3.01
N GLN A 447 -9.67 4.08 -2.80
CA GLN A 447 -9.54 3.22 -1.62
C GLN A 447 -9.50 4.00 -0.31
N ASN A 448 -9.19 5.31 -0.33
CA ASN A 448 -9.26 6.17 0.84
C ASN A 448 -10.71 6.51 1.25
N ALA A 449 -11.71 6.28 0.39
CA ALA A 449 -13.10 6.61 0.71
C ALA A 449 -13.58 5.91 1.98
N TYR A 450 -13.16 4.67 2.24
CA TYR A 450 -13.55 3.95 3.46
C TYR A 450 -12.94 4.54 4.75
N LEU A 451 -11.85 5.33 4.63
CA LEU A 451 -11.22 6.04 5.74
C LEU A 451 -11.78 7.46 5.89
N ALA A 452 -12.18 8.06 4.79
CA ALA A 452 -12.31 9.49 4.69
C ALA A 452 -13.71 9.99 4.31
N ALA A 453 -14.59 9.17 3.74
CA ALA A 453 -15.95 9.58 3.44
C ALA A 453 -16.71 9.95 4.72
N SER A 454 -17.66 10.87 4.63
CA SER A 454 -18.40 11.39 5.81
C SER A 454 -19.12 10.30 6.60
N THR A 455 -19.56 9.24 5.90
CA THR A 455 -20.26 8.09 6.48
C THR A 455 -19.37 6.87 6.72
N ALA A 456 -18.06 6.97 6.42
CA ALA A 456 -17.14 5.85 6.55
C ALA A 456 -16.95 5.43 8.00
N SER A 457 -16.95 4.13 8.27
CA SER A 457 -16.74 3.58 9.62
C SER A 457 -15.38 3.99 10.22
N TRP A 458 -14.39 4.19 9.36
CA TRP A 458 -13.03 4.62 9.71
C TRP A 458 -12.80 6.14 9.63
N ASN A 459 -13.87 6.94 9.45
CA ASN A 459 -13.78 8.40 9.58
C ASN A 459 -13.52 8.79 11.03
N SER A 460 -12.29 8.56 11.50
CA SER A 460 -11.88 8.79 12.90
C SER A 460 -11.92 10.26 13.32
N VAL A 461 -11.79 11.18 12.38
CA VAL A 461 -11.89 12.64 12.63
C VAL A 461 -13.33 13.10 12.76
N ARG A 462 -14.29 12.26 12.33
CA ARG A 462 -15.74 12.48 12.46
C ARG A 462 -16.24 13.74 11.77
N HIS A 463 -15.64 14.15 10.64
CA HIS A 463 -16.26 15.20 9.84
C HIS A 463 -17.57 14.71 9.22
N THR A 464 -18.45 15.65 8.92
CA THR A 464 -19.77 15.40 8.30
C THR A 464 -19.91 16.12 6.96
N ASP A 465 -18.81 16.52 6.36
CA ASP A 465 -18.78 17.28 5.12
C ASP A 465 -18.97 16.37 3.91
N THR A 466 -20.14 16.40 3.31
CA THR A 466 -20.52 15.62 2.14
C THR A 466 -19.75 16.00 0.86
N LYS A 467 -19.09 17.16 0.85
CA LYS A 467 -18.24 17.56 -0.27
C LYS A 467 -17.05 16.60 -0.45
N VAL A 468 -16.60 15.98 0.63
CA VAL A 468 -15.58 14.90 0.57
C VAL A 468 -16.14 13.71 -0.22
N ASP A 469 -17.40 13.33 0.04
CA ASP A 469 -18.04 12.21 -0.65
C ASP A 469 -18.24 12.51 -2.14
N GLU A 470 -18.56 13.77 -2.48
CA GLU A 470 -18.67 14.24 -3.87
C GLU A 470 -17.33 14.12 -4.62
N TYR A 471 -16.21 14.48 -3.97
CA TYR A 471 -14.88 14.33 -4.57
C TYR A 471 -14.56 12.87 -4.86
N PHE A 472 -14.82 11.96 -3.92
CA PHE A 472 -14.61 10.52 -4.13
C PHE A 472 -15.51 10.00 -5.27
N ALA A 473 -16.79 10.36 -5.30
CA ALA A 473 -17.71 9.93 -6.34
C ALA A 473 -17.30 10.44 -7.74
N ARG A 474 -16.88 11.71 -7.86
CA ARG A 474 -16.37 12.28 -9.10
C ARG A 474 -15.09 11.57 -9.54
N TYR A 475 -14.15 11.39 -8.62
CA TYR A 475 -12.86 10.77 -8.88
C TYR A 475 -13.02 9.31 -9.35
N ALA A 476 -13.88 8.54 -8.68
CA ALA A 476 -14.10 7.14 -9.00
C ALA A 476 -14.79 6.93 -10.38
N ARG A 477 -15.61 7.90 -10.82
CA ARG A 477 -16.33 7.81 -12.11
C ARG A 477 -15.56 8.37 -13.29
N GLU A 478 -14.49 9.15 -13.07
CA GLU A 478 -13.71 9.77 -14.14
C GLU A 478 -12.71 8.75 -14.72
N ILE A 479 -12.96 8.30 -15.94
CA ILE A 479 -12.10 7.33 -16.65
C ILE A 479 -10.91 7.98 -17.35
N ASP A 480 -10.97 9.28 -17.67
CA ASP A 480 -9.86 10.02 -18.25
C ASP A 480 -8.80 10.32 -17.17
N PRO A 481 -7.56 9.83 -17.31
CA PRO A 481 -6.52 10.01 -16.28
C PRO A 481 -6.15 11.48 -16.03
N ALA A 482 -6.18 12.34 -17.07
CA ALA A 482 -5.82 13.75 -16.92
C ALA A 482 -6.90 14.52 -16.14
N LYS A 483 -8.17 14.28 -16.46
CA LYS A 483 -9.30 14.85 -15.71
C LYS A 483 -9.35 14.31 -14.29
N ARG A 484 -9.10 13.01 -14.10
CA ARG A 484 -9.04 12.40 -12.77
C ARG A 484 -7.94 13.02 -11.91
N LYS A 485 -6.75 13.27 -12.47
CA LYS A 485 -5.66 13.97 -11.75
C LYS A 485 -6.05 15.40 -11.36
N THR A 486 -6.86 16.09 -12.19
CA THR A 486 -7.40 17.42 -11.85
C THR A 486 -8.34 17.35 -10.64
N ILE A 487 -9.24 16.35 -10.61
CA ILE A 487 -10.13 16.12 -9.46
C ILE A 487 -9.32 15.79 -8.20
N ALA A 488 -8.28 14.96 -8.32
CA ALA A 488 -7.38 14.64 -7.21
C ALA A 488 -6.66 15.89 -6.67
N LYS A 489 -6.23 16.80 -7.56
CA LYS A 489 -5.64 18.09 -7.16
C LYS A 489 -6.64 18.94 -6.38
N GLU A 490 -7.84 19.16 -6.95
CA GLU A 490 -8.91 19.91 -6.27
C GLU A 490 -9.23 19.35 -4.88
N PHE A 491 -9.30 18.02 -4.77
CA PHE A 491 -9.55 17.33 -3.50
C PHE A 491 -8.40 17.51 -2.50
N GLN A 492 -7.16 17.42 -2.94
CA GLN A 492 -6.01 17.65 -2.06
C GLN A 492 -5.95 19.09 -1.55
N GLU A 493 -6.18 20.09 -2.42
CA GLU A 493 -6.27 21.50 -2.04
C GLU A 493 -7.39 21.73 -1.03
N PHE A 494 -8.58 21.19 -1.27
CA PHE A 494 -9.71 21.22 -0.34
C PHE A 494 -9.36 20.55 1.00
N SER A 495 -8.69 19.40 0.97
CA SER A 495 -8.32 18.67 2.19
C SER A 495 -7.38 19.48 3.08
N VAL A 496 -6.45 20.23 2.50
CA VAL A 496 -5.55 21.15 3.23
C VAL A 496 -6.30 22.41 3.67
N GLU A 497 -7.26 22.91 2.88
CA GLU A 497 -8.12 24.05 3.27
C GLU A 497 -8.92 23.74 4.54
N LYS A 498 -9.55 22.58 4.60
CA LYS A 498 -10.37 22.14 5.75
C LYS A 498 -9.54 21.52 6.87
N LEU A 499 -8.39 20.98 6.52
CA LEU A 499 -7.49 20.21 7.39
C LEU A 499 -8.21 19.12 8.20
N TYR A 500 -9.05 18.34 7.51
CA TYR A 500 -9.65 17.14 8.09
C TYR A 500 -8.58 16.05 8.27
N TRP A 501 -7.63 15.96 7.33
CA TRP A 501 -6.48 15.08 7.40
C TRP A 501 -5.21 15.90 7.51
N ASN A 502 -4.52 15.73 8.63
CA ASN A 502 -3.24 16.37 8.87
C ASN A 502 -2.12 15.35 8.66
N THR A 503 -1.74 15.15 7.40
CA THR A 503 -0.62 14.29 7.04
C THR A 503 0.70 14.96 7.41
N ILE A 504 1.64 14.18 7.95
CA ILE A 504 2.97 14.60 8.34
C ILE A 504 4.00 14.24 7.28
N SER A 505 3.94 12.98 6.81
CA SER A 505 4.84 12.46 5.78
C SER A 505 4.22 11.30 5.02
N GLY A 506 4.77 10.96 3.87
CA GLY A 506 4.72 9.60 3.36
C GLY A 506 5.69 8.74 4.16
N SER A 507 5.42 7.44 4.25
CA SER A 507 6.32 6.49 4.91
C SER A 507 6.66 5.38 3.92
N PRO A 508 7.95 5.18 3.60
CA PRO A 508 8.37 4.09 2.76
C PRO A 508 8.43 2.79 3.57
N PHE A 509 8.19 1.67 2.90
CA PHE A 509 8.48 0.35 3.44
C PHE A 509 9.87 -0.10 3.03
N HIS A 510 10.54 -0.79 3.94
CA HIS A 510 11.85 -1.37 3.70
C HIS A 510 11.75 -2.88 3.68
N GLN A 511 12.39 -3.48 2.68
CA GLN A 511 12.55 -4.92 2.54
C GLN A 511 14.04 -5.23 2.44
N ILE A 512 14.47 -6.29 3.09
CA ILE A 512 15.88 -6.64 3.18
C ILE A 512 16.07 -8.05 2.64
N ALA A 513 16.98 -8.21 1.68
CA ALA A 513 17.31 -9.51 1.11
C ALA A 513 18.78 -9.85 1.26
N GLN A 514 19.07 -11.13 1.41
CA GLN A 514 20.42 -11.67 1.33
C GLN A 514 21.01 -11.50 -0.07
N PRO A 515 22.34 -11.36 -0.22
CA PRO A 515 22.97 -11.17 -1.53
C PRO A 515 22.67 -12.26 -2.55
N TRP A 516 22.42 -13.49 -2.07
CA TRP A 516 22.09 -14.64 -2.92
C TRP A 516 20.63 -14.72 -3.33
N MET A 517 19.72 -13.89 -2.79
CA MET A 517 18.35 -13.79 -3.28
C MET A 517 18.34 -12.93 -4.54
N LYS A 518 17.94 -13.51 -5.67
CA LYS A 518 17.93 -12.87 -6.99
C LYS A 518 16.52 -12.87 -7.56
N GLY A 519 16.30 -12.05 -8.61
CA GLY A 519 15.03 -12.01 -9.36
C GLY A 519 13.87 -11.36 -8.62
N TYR A 520 14.08 -10.84 -7.43
CA TYR A 520 13.06 -10.08 -6.71
C TYR A 520 13.03 -8.62 -7.17
N THR A 521 11.84 -8.09 -7.39
CA THR A 521 11.61 -6.66 -7.64
C THR A 521 10.60 -6.16 -6.62
N TYR A 522 10.91 -5.04 -5.96
CA TYR A 522 9.99 -4.40 -5.04
C TYR A 522 8.66 -4.10 -5.73
N GLN A 523 7.56 -4.46 -5.09
CA GLN A 523 6.21 -4.20 -5.57
C GLN A 523 5.57 -3.09 -4.73
N ALA A 524 4.73 -2.25 -5.37
CA ALA A 524 3.91 -1.30 -4.62
C ALA A 524 2.90 -2.01 -3.69
N GLU A 525 2.36 -1.28 -2.69
CA GLU A 525 1.32 -1.74 -1.75
C GLU A 525 1.67 -2.98 -0.92
N PHE A 526 2.88 -3.09 -0.42
CA PHE A 526 3.29 -4.26 0.38
C PHE A 526 3.20 -5.60 -0.36
N LYS A 527 2.93 -5.58 -1.64
CA LYS A 527 2.85 -6.77 -2.46
C LYS A 527 4.22 -7.45 -2.48
N VAL A 528 4.28 -8.73 -2.20
CA VAL A 528 5.50 -9.53 -2.25
C VAL A 528 5.26 -10.71 -3.18
N VAL A 529 5.96 -10.74 -4.31
CA VAL A 529 5.78 -11.77 -5.35
C VAL A 529 7.06 -12.55 -5.51
N TYR A 530 7.00 -13.86 -5.26
CA TYR A 530 8.16 -14.74 -5.25
C TYR A 530 8.34 -15.54 -6.55
N LYS A 531 7.43 -15.47 -7.53
CA LYS A 531 7.47 -16.34 -8.71
C LYS A 531 8.77 -16.26 -9.51
N ASN A 532 9.39 -15.07 -9.57
CA ASN A 532 10.65 -14.85 -10.28
C ASN A 532 11.88 -14.94 -9.38
N VAL A 533 11.70 -15.20 -8.09
CA VAL A 533 12.80 -15.28 -7.12
C VAL A 533 13.53 -16.61 -7.28
N TRP A 534 14.87 -16.56 -7.20
CA TRP A 534 15.73 -17.72 -7.16
C TRP A 534 16.90 -17.48 -6.20
N LEU A 535 17.56 -18.54 -5.76
CA LEU A 535 18.64 -18.48 -4.79
C LEU A 535 19.97 -18.85 -5.47
N ASP A 536 20.92 -17.92 -5.41
CA ASP A 536 22.29 -18.10 -5.89
C ASP A 536 23.19 -18.58 -4.75
N LYS A 537 22.87 -19.79 -4.25
CA LYS A 537 23.64 -20.49 -3.21
C LYS A 537 24.39 -21.65 -3.82
#